data_bc2fdc74a443963d624c1f33a4bafd63
#
_entry.id   bc2fdc74a443963d624c1f33a4bafd63
#
_cell.length_a   1.000
_cell.length_b   1.000
_cell.length_c   1.000
_cell.angle_alpha   90.00
_cell.angle_beta   90.00
_cell.angle_gamma   90.00
#
_symmetry.space_group_name_H-M   'P 1'
#
loop_
_entity.id
_entity.type
_entity.pdbx_description
1 polymer ?
#
loop_
_entity_poly.entity_id
_entity_poly.type
_entity_poly.pdbx_seq_one_letter_code
_entity_poly.pdbx_strand_id
1 'polypeptide(L)' 'MSYTYQGKVYSIKSPVRAISVNNHNIVVKDQEGSKLFQFANVNESKNFLAWVYQA' A
#
# COMPACT_ATOMS: atom_id res chain seq x y z
N MET A 1 5.54 -9.22 2.57
CA MET A 1 4.47 -9.25 1.53
C MET A 1 4.83 -8.31 0.40
N SER A 2 4.45 -8.64 -0.80
CA SER A 2 4.69 -7.77 -1.94
C SER A 2 3.47 -7.69 -2.83
N TYR A 3 3.29 -6.53 -3.48
CA TYR A 3 2.18 -6.24 -4.37
C TYR A 3 2.74 -5.67 -5.66
N THR A 4 2.46 -6.31 -6.78
CA THR A 4 2.95 -5.85 -8.08
C THR A 4 1.93 -4.91 -8.71
N TYR A 5 2.38 -3.71 -9.09
CA TYR A 5 1.54 -2.69 -9.67
C TYR A 5 2.27 -2.05 -10.84
N GLN A 6 1.77 -2.24 -12.06
CA GLN A 6 2.33 -1.67 -13.29
C GLN A 6 3.85 -1.86 -13.39
N GLY A 7 4.30 -3.09 -13.15
CA GLY A 7 5.72 -3.43 -13.22
C GLY A 7 6.55 -3.03 -12.02
N LYS A 8 5.94 -2.37 -11.03
CA LYS A 8 6.62 -2.01 -9.79
C LYS A 8 6.23 -2.99 -8.68
N VAL A 9 7.16 -3.26 -7.79
CA VAL A 9 6.91 -4.12 -6.63
C VAL A 9 6.85 -3.26 -5.38
N TYR A 10 5.69 -3.26 -4.73
CA TYR A 10 5.48 -2.56 -3.46
C TYR A 10 5.60 -3.59 -2.34
N SER A 11 6.62 -3.42 -1.49
CA SER A 11 6.91 -4.35 -0.42
C SER A 11 6.47 -3.79 0.91
N ILE A 12 5.83 -4.63 1.73
CA ILE A 12 5.38 -4.28 3.07
C ILE A 12 5.87 -5.38 4.03
N LYS A 13 6.41 -4.97 5.15
CA LYS A 13 6.88 -5.90 6.18
C LYS A 13 5.89 -5.93 7.35
N SER A 14 5.27 -7.08 7.57
CA SER A 14 4.31 -7.25 8.67
C SER A 14 4.98 -7.10 10.03
N PRO A 15 4.26 -6.62 11.03
CA PRO A 15 2.88 -6.14 10.98
C PRO A 15 2.78 -4.71 10.44
N VAL A 16 1.64 -4.42 9.81
CA VAL A 16 1.31 -3.06 9.39
C VAL A 16 0.77 -2.30 10.60
N ARG A 17 1.36 -1.14 10.89
CA ARG A 17 1.01 -0.36 12.08
C ARG A 17 -0.05 0.69 11.81
N ALA A 18 -0.01 1.31 10.64
CA ALA A 18 -0.96 2.35 10.28
C ALA A 18 -1.02 2.51 8.78
N ILE A 19 -2.16 2.96 8.29
CA ILE A 19 -2.39 3.25 6.88
C ILE A 19 -3.09 4.59 6.79
N SER A 20 -2.55 5.48 5.96
CA SER A 20 -3.15 6.77 5.66
C SER A 20 -3.46 6.84 4.17
N VAL A 21 -4.67 7.27 3.83
CA VAL A 21 -5.12 7.38 2.44
C VAL A 21 -5.36 8.84 2.12
N ASN A 22 -4.78 9.31 1.02
CA ASN A 22 -5.00 10.66 0.51
C ASN A 22 -5.27 10.55 -0.99
N ASN A 23 -6.54 10.56 -1.38
CA ASN A 23 -6.98 10.32 -2.75
C ASN A 23 -6.50 8.97 -3.24
N HIS A 24 -5.58 8.96 -4.23
CA HIS A 24 -5.02 7.70 -4.75
C HIS A 24 -3.60 7.44 -4.25
N ASN A 25 -3.16 8.17 -3.23
CA ASN A 25 -1.85 7.94 -2.59
C ASN A 25 -2.08 7.28 -1.23
N ILE A 26 -1.24 6.30 -0.92
CA ILE A 26 -1.38 5.55 0.33
C ILE A 26 -0.04 5.53 1.04
N VAL A 27 -0.05 5.90 2.31
CA VAL A 27 1.14 5.79 3.18
C VAL A 27 0.91 4.63 4.13
N VAL A 28 1.84 3.69 4.13
CA VAL A 28 1.79 2.52 5.01
C VAL A 28 2.95 2.58 5.97
N LYS A 29 2.65 2.50 7.26
CA LYS A 29 3.67 2.34 8.30
C LYS A 29 3.76 0.86 8.66
N ASP A 30 4.91 0.27 8.37
CA ASP A 30 5.17 -1.13 8.68
C ASP A 30 6.38 -1.24 9.61
N GLN A 31 6.95 -2.44 9.74
CA GLN A 31 8.12 -2.66 10.59
C GLN A 31 9.35 -1.85 10.15
N GLU A 32 9.44 -1.51 8.88
CA GLU A 32 10.58 -0.78 8.33
C GLU A 32 10.40 0.73 8.31
N GLY A 33 9.22 1.23 8.69
CA GLY A 33 8.92 2.65 8.70
C GLY A 33 7.78 3.02 7.78
N SER A 34 7.74 4.29 7.36
CA SER A 34 6.67 4.81 6.49
C SER A 34 7.06 4.66 5.03
N LYS A 35 6.13 4.18 4.21
CA LYS A 35 6.31 4.03 2.77
C LYS A 35 5.16 4.68 2.04
N LEU A 36 5.46 5.44 0.99
CA LEU A 36 4.45 6.07 0.14
C LEU A 36 4.26 5.23 -1.12
N PHE A 37 3.02 4.85 -1.38
CA PHE A 37 2.63 4.15 -2.59
C PHE A 37 1.66 5.00 -3.38
N GLN A 38 1.97 5.27 -4.64
CA GLN A 38 1.16 6.10 -5.51
C GLN A 38 0.49 5.24 -6.57
N PHE A 39 -0.78 5.53 -6.84
CA PHE A 39 -1.59 4.79 -7.80
C PHE A 39 -2.15 5.75 -8.85
N ALA A 40 -2.54 5.21 -9.99
CA ALA A 40 -3.03 6.02 -11.10
C ALA A 40 -4.42 6.60 -10.83
N ASN A 41 -5.24 5.90 -10.03
CA ASN A 41 -6.59 6.33 -9.70
C ASN A 41 -7.06 5.71 -8.39
N VAL A 42 -8.23 6.17 -7.92
CA VAL A 42 -8.77 5.73 -6.64
C VAL A 42 -9.11 4.23 -6.65
N ASN A 43 -9.63 3.71 -7.75
CA ASN A 43 -9.98 2.29 -7.81
C ASN A 43 -8.77 1.39 -7.60
N GLU A 44 -7.64 1.74 -8.19
CA GLU A 44 -6.42 0.96 -8.02
C GLU A 44 -5.88 1.05 -6.60
N SER A 45 -5.98 2.22 -5.97
CA SER A 45 -5.59 2.37 -4.57
C SER A 45 -6.49 1.54 -3.65
N LYS A 46 -7.79 1.45 -3.96
CA LYS A 46 -8.71 0.61 -3.19
C LYS A 46 -8.38 -0.88 -3.33
N ASN A 47 -7.97 -1.31 -4.51
CA ASN A 47 -7.54 -2.70 -4.72
C ASN A 47 -6.32 -3.02 -3.85
N PHE A 48 -5.37 -2.11 -3.78
CA PHE A 48 -4.21 -2.27 -2.93
C PHE A 48 -4.60 -2.34 -1.45
N LEU A 49 -5.50 -1.46 -1.01
CA LEU A 49 -5.98 -1.46 0.37
C LEU A 49 -6.64 -2.78 0.73
N ALA A 50 -7.49 -3.31 -0.14
CA ALA A 50 -8.15 -4.59 0.08
C ALA A 50 -7.11 -5.71 0.26
N TRP A 51 -6.06 -5.68 -0.57
CA TRP A 51 -4.98 -6.66 -0.47
C TRP A 51 -4.25 -6.55 0.88
N VAL A 52 -3.95 -5.33 1.31
CA VAL A 52 -3.25 -5.11 2.58
C VAL A 52 -4.08 -5.61 3.75
N TYR A 53 -5.39 -5.32 3.76
CA TYR A 53 -6.25 -5.72 4.86
C TYR A 53 -6.51 -7.22 4.91
N GLN A 54 -6.34 -7.92 3.80
CA GLN A 54 -6.50 -9.37 3.76
C GLN A 54 -5.21 -10.12 4.06
N ALA A 55 -4.11 -9.44 4.03
CA ALA A 55 -2.79 -10.09 4.19
C ALA A 55 -2.43 -10.40 5.63
#